data_f5690f38f47a41f094537e8eeac4d3bc
#
_entry.id   f5690f38f47a41f094537e8eeac4d3bc
#
_cell.length_a   1.000
_cell.length_b   1.000
_cell.length_c   1.000
_cell.angle_alpha   90.00
_cell.angle_beta   90.00
_cell.angle_gamma   90.00
#
_symmetry.space_group_name_H-M   'P 1'
#
loop_
_entity.id
_entity.type
_entity.pdbx_description
1 polymer ?
#
loop_
_entity_poly.entity_id
_entity_poly.type
_entity_poly.pdbx_seq_one_letter_code
_entity_poly.pdbx_strand_id
1 'polypeptide(L)'
;MDSPFDFNLPATGKNFIGRKNNVESMTECITTCTNVAIAAPDGSGKMSLIRHSVLLLKAKGANVTVVEVDCIGIQTEQEFCDRVASACSESFPDESTPQDCVSAADAIGIPFAISASTGKQILVVFREFHVLDGLGTRIFREINDRLAGLEGSARCSCAFLGSSTNAMKEIFTVRKDFHRTTRTITLERIDEKEIVEHVARGFQYSGKVVEKKDILEGCRVFDNRMSYMNQFIWYCDSMSKGYITDYLVREAMSMVMGLNEGRFMRMMEDLTDYQKSLLRAIVEGKRKLCAADVIEDYGLNSSANVKRLKEALCRKEIITFDSKDAPRVQDPLFEHWVKSRYFNIR
;
A
#
# COMPACT_ATOMS: atom_id res chain seq x y z
N MET A 1 15.87 -1.08 27.22
CA MET A 1 14.67 -1.79 26.75
C MET A 1 14.46 -1.43 25.29
N ASP A 2 14.24 -2.42 24.46
CA ASP A 2 13.95 -2.15 23.06
C ASP A 2 12.60 -1.43 22.96
N SER A 3 12.49 -0.51 22.00
CA SER A 3 11.25 0.25 21.79
C SER A 3 10.08 -0.70 21.51
N PRO A 4 8.90 -0.47 22.13
CA PRO A 4 7.71 -1.27 21.82
C PRO A 4 7.15 -0.99 20.42
N PHE A 5 7.72 -0.01 19.72
CA PHE A 5 7.30 0.43 18.40
C PHE A 5 8.23 -0.12 17.33
N ASP A 6 7.70 -0.96 16.45
CA ASP A 6 8.40 -1.51 15.29
C ASP A 6 7.76 -0.96 14.01
N PHE A 7 8.60 -0.56 13.06
CA PHE A 7 8.15 -0.08 11.76
C PHE A 7 8.78 -0.84 10.57
N ASN A 8 9.63 -1.82 10.87
CA ASN A 8 10.34 -2.61 9.85
C ASN A 8 9.53 -3.84 9.41
N LEU A 9 8.65 -4.34 10.28
CA LEU A 9 7.86 -5.53 10.03
C LEU A 9 6.36 -5.21 9.92
N PRO A 10 5.60 -5.99 9.16
CA PRO A 10 4.14 -5.89 9.14
C PRO A 10 3.55 -6.10 10.54
N ALA A 11 2.71 -5.17 10.98
CA ALA A 11 2.06 -5.23 12.28
C ALA A 11 1.07 -6.40 12.36
N THR A 12 1.14 -7.16 13.45
CA THR A 12 0.23 -8.27 13.75
C THR A 12 -0.10 -8.33 15.24
N GLY A 13 -1.11 -9.10 15.63
CA GLY A 13 -1.50 -9.29 17.03
C GLY A 13 -1.81 -7.96 17.70
N LYS A 14 -1.19 -7.69 18.86
CA LYS A 14 -1.40 -6.46 19.65
C LYS A 14 -0.92 -5.17 18.96
N ASN A 15 -0.05 -5.28 17.96
CA ASN A 15 0.47 -4.14 17.20
C ASN A 15 -0.39 -3.80 15.99
N PHE A 16 -1.36 -4.64 15.63
CA PHE A 16 -2.35 -4.35 14.60
C PHE A 16 -3.52 -3.61 15.22
N ILE A 17 -3.87 -2.45 14.69
CA ILE A 17 -4.94 -1.58 15.21
C ILE A 17 -5.94 -1.22 14.13
N GLY A 18 -7.18 -1.03 14.55
CA GLY A 18 -8.26 -0.63 13.66
C GLY A 18 -8.65 -1.65 12.61
N ARG A 19 -9.35 -1.19 11.60
CA ARG A 19 -9.66 -1.94 10.37
C ARG A 19 -10.42 -3.25 10.60
N LYS A 20 -11.32 -3.29 11.57
CA LYS A 20 -12.08 -4.50 11.94
C LYS A 20 -12.82 -5.07 10.74
N ASN A 21 -13.52 -4.23 9.96
CA ASN A 21 -14.27 -4.69 8.78
C ASN A 21 -13.33 -5.22 7.69
N ASN A 22 -12.13 -4.63 7.52
CA ASN A 22 -11.14 -5.17 6.58
C ASN A 22 -10.64 -6.55 7.03
N VAL A 23 -10.40 -6.74 8.33
CA VAL A 23 -9.97 -8.03 8.90
C VAL A 23 -11.06 -9.09 8.70
N GLU A 24 -12.32 -8.76 8.98
CA GLU A 24 -13.46 -9.64 8.75
C GLU A 24 -13.58 -10.02 7.28
N SER A 25 -13.55 -9.04 6.38
CA SER A 25 -13.59 -9.27 4.93
C SER A 25 -12.42 -10.12 4.44
N MET A 26 -11.21 -9.87 4.94
CA MET A 26 -10.02 -10.62 4.52
C MET A 26 -10.04 -12.06 5.05
N THR A 27 -10.44 -12.27 6.31
CA THR A 27 -10.61 -13.61 6.87
C THR A 27 -11.70 -14.41 6.16
N GLU A 28 -12.81 -13.76 5.81
CA GLU A 28 -13.86 -14.38 4.97
C GLU A 28 -13.29 -14.80 3.62
N CYS A 29 -12.64 -13.90 2.88
CA CYS A 29 -12.07 -14.20 1.57
C CYS A 29 -11.05 -15.35 1.61
N ILE A 30 -10.18 -15.38 2.63
CA ILE A 30 -9.24 -16.52 2.81
C ILE A 30 -10.02 -17.80 3.05
N THR A 31 -11.02 -17.79 3.92
CA THR A 31 -11.80 -18.99 4.28
C THR A 31 -12.59 -19.55 3.10
N THR A 32 -13.17 -18.67 2.28
CA THR A 32 -13.96 -19.03 1.09
C THR A 32 -13.12 -19.21 -0.17
N CYS A 33 -11.79 -19.07 -0.07
CA CYS A 33 -10.88 -19.10 -1.21
C CYS A 33 -11.23 -18.07 -2.31
N THR A 34 -11.72 -16.91 -1.91
CA THR A 34 -12.04 -15.80 -2.82
C THR A 34 -10.79 -14.96 -3.09
N ASN A 35 -10.48 -14.70 -4.37
CA ASN A 35 -9.37 -13.81 -4.73
C ASN A 35 -9.67 -12.36 -4.35
N VAL A 36 -8.63 -11.63 -3.94
CA VAL A 36 -8.77 -10.24 -3.50
C VAL A 36 -7.74 -9.33 -4.16
N ALA A 37 -8.13 -8.07 -4.39
CA ALA A 37 -7.22 -7.00 -4.79
C ALA A 37 -7.22 -5.89 -3.73
N ILE A 38 -6.03 -5.42 -3.35
CA ILE A 38 -5.85 -4.34 -2.38
C ILE A 38 -4.93 -3.29 -2.98
N ALA A 39 -5.50 -2.16 -3.33
CA ALA A 39 -4.79 -0.98 -3.81
C ALA A 39 -4.64 0.04 -2.68
N ALA A 40 -3.42 0.30 -2.25
CA ALA A 40 -3.14 1.34 -1.25
C ALA A 40 -1.66 1.74 -1.33
N PRO A 41 -1.31 3.00 -1.07
CA PRO A 41 0.07 3.46 -1.10
C PRO A 41 1.00 2.60 -0.24
N ASP A 42 2.30 2.68 -0.51
CA ASP A 42 3.27 1.96 0.31
C ASP A 42 3.17 2.38 1.79
N GLY A 43 3.49 1.43 2.69
CA GLY A 43 3.36 1.67 4.13
C GLY A 43 1.92 1.79 4.66
N SER A 44 0.88 1.60 3.83
CA SER A 44 -0.52 1.66 4.26
C SER A 44 -0.99 0.43 5.06
N GLY A 45 -0.15 -0.60 5.19
CA GLY A 45 -0.45 -1.80 5.97
C GLY A 45 -1.20 -2.89 5.21
N LYS A 46 -1.04 -3.00 3.89
CA LYS A 46 -1.57 -4.11 3.06
C LYS A 46 -1.12 -5.47 3.59
N MET A 47 0.20 -5.66 3.75
CA MET A 47 0.76 -6.91 4.28
C MET A 47 0.40 -7.14 5.74
N SER A 48 0.27 -6.08 6.55
CA SER A 48 -0.19 -6.18 7.93
C SER A 48 -1.60 -6.79 8.02
N LEU A 49 -2.52 -6.33 7.15
CA LEU A 49 -3.88 -6.89 7.07
C LEU A 49 -3.84 -8.39 6.74
N ILE A 50 -3.08 -8.79 5.73
CA ILE A 50 -2.97 -10.20 5.33
C ILE A 50 -2.40 -11.05 6.46
N ARG A 51 -1.22 -10.67 6.99
CA ARG A 51 -0.55 -11.45 8.03
C ARG A 51 -1.35 -11.51 9.32
N HIS A 52 -2.02 -10.41 9.71
CA HIS A 52 -2.89 -10.40 10.88
C HIS A 52 -4.13 -11.32 10.68
N SER A 53 -4.77 -11.28 9.51
CA SER A 53 -5.91 -12.14 9.20
C SER A 53 -5.54 -13.63 9.20
N VAL A 54 -4.38 -13.97 8.62
CA VAL A 54 -3.84 -15.34 8.65
C VAL A 54 -3.52 -15.77 10.07
N LEU A 55 -2.93 -14.89 10.90
CA LEU A 55 -2.66 -15.17 12.31
C LEU A 55 -3.95 -15.50 13.09
N LEU A 56 -5.02 -14.76 12.87
CA LEU A 56 -6.31 -15.01 13.51
C LEU A 56 -6.94 -16.33 13.05
N LEU A 57 -6.82 -16.67 11.76
CA LEU A 57 -7.30 -17.95 11.25
C LEU A 57 -6.51 -19.13 11.83
N LYS A 58 -5.17 -19.00 11.90
CA LYS A 58 -4.32 -20.01 12.55
C LYS A 58 -4.67 -20.21 14.04
N ALA A 59 -4.95 -19.12 14.74
CA ALA A 59 -5.40 -19.19 16.15
C ALA A 59 -6.76 -19.92 16.31
N LYS A 60 -7.59 -19.96 15.26
CA LYS A 60 -8.84 -20.73 15.19
C LYS A 60 -8.65 -22.16 14.66
N GLY A 61 -7.42 -22.61 14.45
CA GLY A 61 -7.10 -23.96 13.98
C GLY A 61 -7.03 -24.13 12.45
N ALA A 62 -7.17 -23.06 11.67
CA ALA A 62 -6.99 -23.15 10.23
C ALA A 62 -5.51 -23.29 9.85
N ASN A 63 -5.20 -24.19 8.91
CA ASN A 63 -3.85 -24.37 8.39
C ASN A 63 -3.73 -23.68 7.02
N VAL A 64 -3.39 -22.39 7.03
CA VAL A 64 -3.21 -21.59 5.82
C VAL A 64 -1.72 -21.36 5.59
N THR A 65 -1.22 -21.80 4.42
CA THR A 65 0.14 -21.49 3.95
C THR A 65 0.09 -20.24 3.08
N VAL A 66 0.98 -19.29 3.34
CA VAL A 66 1.11 -18.07 2.54
C VAL A 66 2.31 -18.21 1.62
N VAL A 67 2.09 -18.05 0.32
CA VAL A 67 3.13 -18.01 -0.71
C VAL A 67 3.26 -16.55 -1.16
N GLU A 68 4.39 -15.90 -0.90
CA GLU A 68 4.62 -14.49 -1.27
C GLU A 68 5.42 -14.41 -2.58
N VAL A 69 4.86 -13.71 -3.57
CA VAL A 69 5.48 -13.46 -4.87
C VAL A 69 5.68 -11.95 -5.02
N ASP A 70 6.94 -11.49 -5.08
CA ASP A 70 7.23 -10.08 -5.31
C ASP A 70 7.37 -9.82 -6.82
N CYS A 71 6.50 -8.97 -7.36
CA CYS A 71 6.50 -8.64 -8.78
C CYS A 71 7.49 -7.52 -9.16
N ILE A 72 8.19 -6.91 -8.18
CA ILE A 72 9.18 -5.86 -8.49
C ILE A 72 10.29 -6.43 -9.37
N GLY A 73 10.62 -5.70 -10.45
CA GLY A 73 11.71 -6.02 -11.36
C GLY A 73 11.38 -7.07 -12.41
N ILE A 74 10.17 -7.63 -12.45
CA ILE A 74 9.73 -8.53 -13.52
C ILE A 74 9.61 -7.73 -14.82
N GLN A 75 10.32 -8.18 -15.85
CA GLN A 75 10.38 -7.56 -17.19
C GLN A 75 9.86 -8.48 -18.28
N THR A 76 9.71 -9.76 -18.00
CA THR A 76 9.23 -10.78 -18.94
C THR A 76 8.22 -11.71 -18.29
N GLU A 77 7.38 -12.34 -19.10
CA GLU A 77 6.42 -13.34 -18.63
C GLU A 77 7.12 -14.57 -18.05
N GLN A 78 8.28 -14.95 -18.60
CA GLN A 78 9.09 -16.04 -18.07
C GLN A 78 9.61 -15.73 -16.65
N GLU A 79 10.08 -14.51 -16.40
CA GLU A 79 10.48 -14.11 -15.04
C GLU A 79 9.33 -14.16 -14.03
N PHE A 80 8.10 -13.85 -14.47
CA PHE A 80 6.92 -14.04 -13.64
C PHE A 80 6.70 -15.51 -13.31
N CYS A 81 6.80 -16.41 -14.31
CA CYS A 81 6.71 -17.86 -14.14
C CYS A 81 7.75 -18.37 -13.14
N ASP A 82 9.01 -18.01 -13.35
CA ASP A 82 10.12 -18.44 -12.50
C ASP A 82 9.95 -17.96 -11.06
N ARG A 83 9.46 -16.74 -10.87
CA ARG A 83 9.22 -16.15 -9.56
C ARG A 83 8.10 -16.89 -8.79
N VAL A 84 7.00 -17.23 -9.47
CA VAL A 84 5.90 -17.99 -8.87
C VAL A 84 6.36 -19.41 -8.53
N ALA A 85 7.05 -20.10 -9.47
CA ALA A 85 7.56 -21.42 -9.25
C ALA A 85 8.54 -21.49 -8.07
N SER A 86 9.49 -20.55 -7.99
CA SER A 86 10.43 -20.45 -6.86
C SER A 86 9.73 -20.26 -5.53
N ALA A 87 8.78 -19.32 -5.45
CA ALA A 87 8.03 -19.06 -4.21
C ALA A 87 7.20 -20.27 -3.76
N CYS A 88 6.65 -21.03 -4.72
CA CYS A 88 5.97 -22.28 -4.44
C CYS A 88 6.94 -23.36 -3.93
N SER A 89 8.10 -23.54 -4.57
CA SER A 89 9.11 -24.52 -4.15
C SER A 89 9.67 -24.21 -2.77
N GLU A 90 9.91 -22.94 -2.43
CA GLU A 90 10.36 -22.52 -1.10
C GLU A 90 9.32 -22.84 -0.01
N SER A 91 8.02 -22.66 -0.35
CA SER A 91 6.92 -22.91 0.59
C SER A 91 6.54 -24.39 0.71
N PHE A 92 6.86 -25.19 -0.31
CA PHE A 92 6.51 -26.61 -0.45
C PHE A 92 7.69 -27.40 -1.01
N PRO A 93 8.79 -27.58 -0.26
CA PRO A 93 10.02 -28.21 -0.77
C PRO A 93 9.85 -29.69 -1.14
N ASP A 94 8.84 -30.34 -0.58
CA ASP A 94 8.54 -31.76 -0.84
C ASP A 94 7.66 -31.97 -2.08
N GLU A 95 7.14 -30.90 -2.68
CA GLU A 95 6.25 -30.98 -3.84
C GLU A 95 7.01 -30.64 -5.12
N SER A 96 6.78 -31.42 -6.17
CA SER A 96 7.35 -31.11 -7.49
C SER A 96 6.63 -29.93 -8.12
N THR A 97 7.37 -28.87 -8.37
CA THR A 97 6.85 -27.75 -9.18
C THR A 97 7.13 -28.04 -10.66
N PRO A 98 6.16 -27.77 -11.56
CA PRO A 98 6.39 -27.95 -13.01
C PRO A 98 7.56 -27.09 -13.48
N GLN A 99 8.50 -27.69 -14.21
CA GLN A 99 9.65 -26.99 -14.80
C GLN A 99 9.28 -26.27 -16.11
N ASP A 100 8.17 -26.63 -16.74
CA ASP A 100 7.74 -26.09 -18.04
C ASP A 100 6.64 -25.02 -17.88
N CYS A 101 6.85 -24.03 -17.02
CA CYS A 101 5.97 -22.88 -16.93
C CYS A 101 6.39 -21.87 -18.00
N VAL A 102 5.53 -21.64 -18.99
CA VAL A 102 5.80 -20.78 -20.14
C VAL A 102 4.84 -19.58 -20.25
N SER A 103 3.78 -19.57 -19.49
CA SER A 103 2.77 -18.51 -19.50
C SER A 103 2.33 -18.10 -18.08
N ALA A 104 1.80 -16.88 -17.97
CA ALA A 104 1.24 -16.42 -16.70
C ALA A 104 0.06 -17.29 -16.22
N ALA A 105 -0.69 -17.90 -17.16
CA ALA A 105 -1.75 -18.84 -16.83
C ALA A 105 -1.19 -20.13 -16.20
N ASP A 106 -0.05 -20.63 -16.69
CA ASP A 106 0.62 -21.80 -16.10
C ASP A 106 1.11 -21.46 -14.68
N ALA A 107 1.77 -20.31 -14.53
CA ALA A 107 2.27 -19.85 -13.24
C ALA A 107 1.17 -19.80 -12.17
N ILE A 108 0.02 -19.22 -12.49
CA ILE A 108 -1.14 -19.20 -11.58
C ILE A 108 -1.65 -20.60 -11.27
N GLY A 109 -1.53 -21.55 -12.20
CA GLY A 109 -1.94 -22.95 -11.99
C GLY A 109 -1.12 -23.69 -10.94
N ILE A 110 0.15 -23.35 -10.74
CA ILE A 110 1.08 -24.07 -9.85
C ILE A 110 0.55 -24.17 -8.40
N PRO A 111 0.26 -23.07 -7.68
CA PRO A 111 -0.22 -23.15 -6.29
C PRO A 111 -1.57 -23.85 -6.16
N PHE A 112 -2.43 -23.78 -7.18
CA PHE A 112 -3.71 -24.50 -7.19
C PHE A 112 -3.49 -26.01 -7.33
N ALA A 113 -2.56 -26.46 -8.17
CA ALA A 113 -2.19 -27.87 -8.31
C ALA A 113 -1.61 -28.42 -6.99
N ILE A 114 -0.70 -27.66 -6.33
CA ILE A 114 -0.14 -28.03 -5.02
C ILE A 114 -1.24 -28.10 -3.96
N SER A 115 -2.19 -27.16 -3.95
CA SER A 115 -3.31 -27.21 -3.02
C SER A 115 -4.22 -28.43 -3.25
N ALA A 116 -4.47 -28.79 -4.51
CA ALA A 116 -5.28 -29.95 -4.87
C ALA A 116 -4.60 -31.26 -4.48
N SER A 117 -3.28 -31.41 -4.70
CA SER A 117 -2.52 -32.63 -4.35
C SER A 117 -2.34 -32.80 -2.85
N THR A 118 -2.08 -31.70 -2.12
CA THR A 118 -1.77 -31.76 -0.68
C THR A 118 -2.98 -31.60 0.23
N GLY A 119 -4.11 -31.11 -0.29
CA GLY A 119 -5.28 -30.70 0.50
C GLY A 119 -5.04 -29.45 1.39
N LYS A 120 -3.86 -28.83 1.31
CA LYS A 120 -3.50 -27.65 2.10
C LYS A 120 -4.21 -26.40 1.55
N GLN A 121 -4.61 -25.51 2.45
CA GLN A 121 -5.13 -24.20 2.06
C GLN A 121 -3.98 -23.24 1.77
N ILE A 122 -3.97 -22.64 0.58
CA ILE A 122 -2.91 -21.74 0.10
C ILE A 122 -3.48 -20.36 -0.17
N LEU A 123 -2.79 -19.32 0.34
CA LEU A 123 -3.00 -17.95 -0.03
C LEU A 123 -1.74 -17.45 -0.78
N VAL A 124 -1.87 -17.19 -2.08
CA VAL A 124 -0.78 -16.61 -2.87
C VAL A 124 -0.89 -15.09 -2.80
N VAL A 125 0.16 -14.42 -2.36
CA VAL A 125 0.20 -12.97 -2.21
C VAL A 125 1.14 -12.38 -3.26
N PHE A 126 0.59 -11.77 -4.29
CA PHE A 126 1.34 -11.03 -5.29
C PHE A 126 1.58 -9.61 -4.81
N ARG A 127 2.83 -9.25 -4.52
CA ARG A 127 3.21 -7.90 -4.11
C ARG A 127 3.56 -7.07 -5.34
N GLU A 128 3.17 -5.80 -5.32
CA GLU A 128 3.38 -4.83 -6.41
C GLU A 128 2.90 -5.35 -7.78
N PHE A 129 1.74 -6.01 -7.78
CA PHE A 129 1.15 -6.69 -8.94
C PHE A 129 0.97 -5.76 -10.16
N HIS A 130 0.76 -4.47 -9.93
CA HIS A 130 0.62 -3.46 -11.00
C HIS A 130 1.85 -3.35 -11.91
N VAL A 131 3.03 -3.80 -11.46
CA VAL A 131 4.26 -3.78 -12.27
C VAL A 131 4.10 -4.61 -13.54
N LEU A 132 3.28 -5.67 -13.50
CA LEU A 132 3.01 -6.52 -14.65
C LEU A 132 2.30 -5.79 -15.80
N ASP A 133 1.74 -4.58 -15.57
CA ASP A 133 1.16 -3.75 -16.64
C ASP A 133 2.22 -3.38 -17.71
N GLY A 134 3.49 -3.32 -17.33
CA GLY A 134 4.61 -3.16 -18.23
C GLY A 134 4.79 -4.29 -19.25
N LEU A 135 4.26 -5.48 -18.99
CA LEU A 135 4.25 -6.63 -19.91
C LEU A 135 3.08 -6.59 -20.91
N GLY A 136 2.18 -5.61 -20.76
CA GLY A 136 1.00 -5.44 -21.58
C GLY A 136 -0.27 -6.03 -20.96
N THR A 137 -1.41 -5.59 -21.45
CA THR A 137 -2.71 -5.92 -20.85
C THR A 137 -3.14 -7.38 -21.04
N ARG A 138 -2.50 -8.11 -21.95
CA ARG A 138 -2.81 -9.52 -22.24
C ARG A 138 -2.59 -10.41 -21.02
N ILE A 139 -1.52 -10.18 -20.26
CA ILE A 139 -1.18 -10.99 -19.08
C ILE A 139 -2.30 -11.04 -18.06
N PHE A 140 -2.99 -9.91 -17.83
CA PHE A 140 -4.08 -9.85 -16.86
C PHE A 140 -5.30 -10.67 -17.27
N ARG A 141 -5.59 -10.71 -18.58
CA ARG A 141 -6.69 -11.53 -19.11
C ARG A 141 -6.36 -13.01 -18.98
N GLU A 142 -5.14 -13.43 -19.32
CA GLU A 142 -4.69 -14.81 -19.18
C GLU A 142 -4.75 -15.29 -17.73
N ILE A 143 -4.30 -14.44 -16.78
CA ILE A 143 -4.42 -14.73 -15.34
C ILE A 143 -5.89 -14.84 -14.93
N ASN A 144 -6.74 -13.90 -15.35
CA ASN A 144 -8.16 -13.91 -15.02
C ASN A 144 -8.90 -15.13 -15.57
N ASP A 145 -8.67 -15.48 -16.84
CA ASP A 145 -9.30 -16.63 -17.48
C ASP A 145 -8.87 -17.94 -16.81
N ARG A 146 -7.59 -18.03 -16.40
CA ARG A 146 -7.08 -19.15 -15.63
C ARG A 146 -7.74 -19.24 -14.26
N LEU A 147 -7.85 -18.16 -13.53
CA LEU A 147 -8.52 -18.11 -12.23
C LEU A 147 -10.00 -18.53 -12.33
N ALA A 148 -10.71 -18.09 -13.36
CA ALA A 148 -12.09 -18.49 -13.60
C ALA A 148 -12.21 -19.99 -13.84
N GLY A 149 -11.25 -20.59 -14.57
CA GLY A 149 -11.20 -22.05 -14.80
C GLY A 149 -10.78 -22.88 -13.58
N LEU A 150 -10.18 -22.25 -12.57
CA LEU A 150 -9.72 -22.90 -11.34
C LEU A 150 -10.68 -22.72 -10.15
N GLU A 151 -11.77 -21.99 -10.32
CA GLU A 151 -12.75 -21.73 -9.25
C GLU A 151 -13.30 -23.05 -8.70
N GLY A 152 -13.22 -23.24 -7.37
CA GLY A 152 -13.67 -24.44 -6.69
C GLY A 152 -12.80 -25.69 -6.88
N SER A 153 -11.74 -25.65 -7.68
CA SER A 153 -10.87 -26.81 -7.95
C SER A 153 -9.93 -27.17 -6.80
N ALA A 154 -9.60 -26.18 -5.96
CA ALA A 154 -8.64 -26.33 -4.86
C ALA A 154 -8.93 -25.32 -3.74
N ARG A 155 -8.32 -25.52 -2.57
CA ARG A 155 -8.36 -24.57 -1.45
C ARG A 155 -7.27 -23.52 -1.61
N CYS A 156 -7.29 -22.80 -2.73
CA CYS A 156 -6.29 -21.79 -3.08
C CYS A 156 -6.97 -20.48 -3.48
N SER A 157 -6.38 -19.36 -3.11
CA SER A 157 -6.80 -18.03 -3.55
C SER A 157 -5.61 -17.10 -3.71
N CYS A 158 -5.81 -16.03 -4.46
CA CYS A 158 -4.80 -15.01 -4.75
C CYS A 158 -5.16 -13.68 -4.08
N ALA A 159 -4.16 -13.00 -3.52
CA ALA A 159 -4.25 -11.63 -3.05
C ALA A 159 -3.31 -10.75 -3.89
N PHE A 160 -3.88 -9.84 -4.68
CA PHE A 160 -3.17 -8.93 -5.55
C PHE A 160 -2.97 -7.59 -4.84
N LEU A 161 -1.74 -7.28 -4.45
CA LEU A 161 -1.39 -6.06 -3.74
C LEU A 161 -0.63 -5.10 -4.65
N GLY A 162 -0.97 -3.82 -4.62
CA GLY A 162 -0.23 -2.79 -5.34
C GLY A 162 -0.14 -1.49 -4.56
N SER A 163 1.03 -0.84 -4.64
CA SER A 163 1.26 0.49 -4.06
C SER A 163 0.83 1.61 -5.02
N SER A 164 0.89 1.39 -6.31
CA SER A 164 0.36 2.28 -7.34
C SER A 164 -1.17 2.17 -7.38
N THR A 165 -1.83 3.07 -6.65
CA THR A 165 -3.30 3.02 -6.49
C THR A 165 -4.03 3.33 -7.80
N ASN A 166 -3.48 4.24 -8.62
CA ASN A 166 -4.07 4.58 -9.91
C ASN A 166 -3.92 3.43 -10.91
N ALA A 167 -2.75 2.77 -10.98
CA ALA A 167 -2.55 1.61 -11.83
C ALA A 167 -3.43 0.42 -11.41
N MET A 168 -3.52 0.12 -10.11
CA MET A 168 -4.40 -0.93 -9.60
C MET A 168 -5.88 -0.62 -9.88
N LYS A 169 -6.31 0.65 -9.75
CA LYS A 169 -7.67 1.06 -10.12
C LYS A 169 -7.92 0.86 -11.61
N GLU A 170 -6.93 1.15 -12.45
CA GLU A 170 -7.02 0.91 -13.89
C GLU A 170 -7.27 -0.58 -14.17
N ILE A 171 -6.46 -1.48 -13.61
CA ILE A 171 -6.55 -2.93 -13.81
C ILE A 171 -7.88 -3.50 -13.29
N PHE A 172 -8.22 -3.25 -12.03
CA PHE A 172 -9.33 -3.95 -11.36
C PHE A 172 -10.69 -3.25 -11.48
N THR A 173 -10.73 -1.94 -11.78
CA THR A 173 -11.97 -1.15 -11.77
C THR A 173 -12.33 -0.58 -13.14
N VAL A 174 -11.36 0.05 -13.84
CA VAL A 174 -11.63 0.73 -15.12
C VAL A 174 -11.67 -0.27 -16.26
N ARG A 175 -10.59 -1.00 -16.50
CA ARG A 175 -10.50 -2.05 -17.53
C ARG A 175 -11.31 -3.31 -17.15
N LYS A 176 -11.50 -3.53 -15.85
CA LYS A 176 -12.20 -4.69 -15.29
C LYS A 176 -11.57 -6.02 -15.74
N ASP A 177 -10.25 -6.05 -15.86
CA ASP A 177 -9.50 -7.24 -16.29
C ASP A 177 -9.80 -8.48 -15.42
N PHE A 178 -10.15 -8.26 -14.14
CA PHE A 178 -10.49 -9.29 -13.16
C PHE A 178 -11.97 -9.30 -12.75
N HIS A 179 -12.85 -8.94 -13.67
CA HIS A 179 -14.27 -8.91 -13.37
C HIS A 179 -14.79 -10.32 -13.05
N ARG A 180 -15.51 -10.45 -11.93
CA ARG A 180 -16.11 -11.68 -11.38
C ARG A 180 -15.16 -12.63 -10.66
N THR A 181 -13.85 -12.59 -10.88
CA THR A 181 -12.90 -13.50 -10.22
C THR A 181 -12.25 -12.93 -8.97
N THR A 182 -12.30 -11.61 -8.78
CA THR A 182 -11.55 -10.92 -7.73
C THR A 182 -12.39 -9.85 -7.04
N ARG A 183 -12.46 -9.89 -5.70
CA ARG A 183 -13.09 -8.88 -4.85
C ARG A 183 -12.09 -7.78 -4.53
N THR A 184 -12.48 -6.52 -4.64
CA THR A 184 -11.64 -5.39 -4.21
C THR A 184 -11.89 -5.06 -2.74
N ILE A 185 -10.82 -4.98 -1.95
CA ILE A 185 -10.85 -4.50 -0.57
C ILE A 185 -10.18 -3.13 -0.50
N THR A 186 -10.94 -2.12 -0.06
CA THR A 186 -10.40 -0.79 0.23
C THR A 186 -9.98 -0.71 1.68
N LEU A 187 -8.73 -0.32 1.95
CA LEU A 187 -8.25 -0.18 3.32
C LEU A 187 -8.93 1.01 4.01
N GLU A 188 -9.58 0.73 5.15
CA GLU A 188 -10.15 1.77 6.00
C GLU A 188 -9.05 2.65 6.61
N ARG A 189 -9.34 3.93 6.77
CA ARG A 189 -8.50 4.82 7.57
C ARG A 189 -8.60 4.39 9.04
N ILE A 190 -7.47 4.35 9.72
CA ILE A 190 -7.44 4.04 11.16
C ILE A 190 -7.95 5.27 11.93
N ASP A 191 -8.83 5.04 12.90
CA ASP A 191 -9.37 6.11 13.75
C ASP A 191 -8.26 6.72 14.63
N GLU A 192 -8.28 8.04 14.76
CA GLU A 192 -7.30 8.76 15.60
C GLU A 192 -7.34 8.32 17.07
N LYS A 193 -8.53 7.95 17.59
CA LYS A 193 -8.64 7.45 18.96
C LYS A 193 -7.89 6.13 19.13
N GLU A 194 -8.02 5.21 18.18
CA GLU A 194 -7.32 3.93 18.20
C GLU A 194 -5.79 4.12 18.11
N ILE A 195 -5.32 5.09 17.30
CA ILE A 195 -3.90 5.46 17.24
C ILE A 195 -3.44 6.03 18.59
N VAL A 196 -4.18 6.99 19.14
CA VAL A 196 -3.83 7.61 20.44
C VAL A 196 -3.76 6.57 21.55
N GLU A 197 -4.74 5.68 21.63
CA GLU A 197 -4.76 4.62 22.66
C GLU A 197 -3.59 3.63 22.47
N HIS A 198 -3.28 3.25 21.23
CA HIS A 198 -2.16 2.37 20.93
C HIS A 198 -0.83 2.99 21.33
N VAL A 199 -0.60 4.23 20.90
CA VAL A 199 0.66 4.96 21.17
C VAL A 199 0.82 5.23 22.66
N ALA A 200 -0.23 5.68 23.35
CA ALA A 200 -0.20 5.94 24.79
C ALA A 200 0.14 4.66 25.57
N ARG A 201 -0.47 3.52 25.24
CA ARG A 201 -0.14 2.21 25.84
C ARG A 201 1.31 1.80 25.61
N GLY A 202 1.83 2.02 24.40
CA GLY A 202 3.22 1.72 24.06
C GLY A 202 4.19 2.53 24.90
N PHE A 203 3.99 3.84 25.04
CA PHE A 203 4.81 4.70 25.90
C PHE A 203 4.70 4.34 27.37
N GLN A 204 3.49 4.05 27.85
CA GLN A 204 3.30 3.56 29.23
C GLN A 204 4.09 2.27 29.50
N TYR A 205 4.12 1.36 28.51
CA TYR A 205 4.88 0.12 28.60
C TYR A 205 6.40 0.37 28.63
N SER A 206 6.91 1.36 27.91
CA SER A 206 8.32 1.78 27.96
C SER A 206 8.65 2.70 29.17
N GLY A 207 7.69 2.95 30.05
CA GLY A 207 7.88 3.82 31.22
C GLY A 207 7.99 5.31 30.89
N LYS A 208 7.41 5.74 29.78
CA LYS A 208 7.47 7.11 29.29
C LYS A 208 6.08 7.75 29.22
N VAL A 209 6.05 9.08 29.19
CA VAL A 209 4.84 9.88 29.14
C VAL A 209 4.83 10.72 27.87
N VAL A 210 3.72 10.65 27.13
CA VAL A 210 3.45 11.46 25.93
C VAL A 210 2.12 12.18 26.11
N GLU A 211 2.04 13.43 25.68
CA GLU A 211 0.78 14.16 25.68
C GLU A 211 -0.07 13.78 24.46
N LYS A 212 -1.38 13.71 24.64
CA LYS A 212 -2.31 13.40 23.57
C LYS A 212 -2.18 14.36 22.37
N LYS A 213 -1.91 15.65 22.63
CA LYS A 213 -1.73 16.67 21.58
C LYS A 213 -0.60 16.30 20.61
N ASP A 214 0.50 15.72 21.14
CA ASP A 214 1.69 15.36 20.34
C ASP A 214 1.40 14.21 19.40
N ILE A 215 0.63 13.22 19.88
CA ILE A 215 0.17 12.10 19.04
C ILE A 215 -0.77 12.61 17.94
N LEU A 216 -1.71 13.51 18.29
CA LEU A 216 -2.65 14.10 17.33
C LEU A 216 -1.94 14.98 16.29
N GLU A 217 -0.85 15.64 16.66
CA GLU A 217 -0.03 16.38 15.69
C GLU A 217 0.61 15.43 14.66
N GLY A 218 1.15 14.31 15.11
CA GLY A 218 1.60 13.24 14.20
C GLY A 218 0.47 12.72 13.30
N CYS A 219 -0.70 12.44 13.85
CA CYS A 219 -1.88 12.02 13.08
C CYS A 219 -2.23 13.01 11.98
N ARG A 220 -2.19 14.30 12.28
CA ARG A 220 -2.49 15.38 11.31
C ARG A 220 -1.45 15.48 10.20
N VAL A 221 -0.16 15.43 10.55
CA VAL A 221 0.95 15.54 9.58
C VAL A 221 1.02 14.31 8.67
N PHE A 222 0.82 13.13 9.23
CA PHE A 222 0.97 11.86 8.52
C PHE A 222 -0.36 11.28 8.00
N ASP A 223 -1.48 11.99 8.15
CA ASP A 223 -2.82 11.55 7.75
C ASP A 223 -3.17 10.14 8.24
N ASN A 224 -2.84 9.84 9.50
CA ASN A 224 -3.01 8.53 10.15
C ASN A 224 -2.27 7.37 9.44
N ARG A 225 -1.26 7.65 8.63
CA ARG A 225 -0.45 6.63 7.96
C ARG A 225 0.53 6.02 8.96
N MET A 226 0.24 4.78 9.38
CA MET A 226 0.98 4.12 10.46
C MET A 226 2.46 3.89 10.18
N SER A 227 2.88 3.78 8.92
CA SER A 227 4.32 3.67 8.60
C SER A 227 5.10 4.91 9.06
N TYR A 228 4.56 6.10 8.86
CA TYR A 228 5.18 7.35 9.33
C TYR A 228 4.94 7.55 10.83
N MET A 229 3.74 7.24 11.32
CA MET A 229 3.44 7.29 12.75
C MET A 229 4.39 6.40 13.55
N ASN A 230 4.62 5.16 13.14
CA ASN A 230 5.52 4.25 13.84
C ASN A 230 6.98 4.74 13.82
N GLN A 231 7.47 5.31 12.72
CA GLN A 231 8.78 5.97 12.67
C GLN A 231 8.85 7.14 13.64
N PHE A 232 7.85 8.00 13.61
CA PHE A 232 7.76 9.18 14.46
C PHE A 232 7.78 8.81 15.96
N ILE A 233 6.91 7.90 16.37
CA ILE A 233 6.82 7.49 17.78
C ILE A 233 8.05 6.71 18.22
N TRP A 234 8.67 5.93 17.32
CA TRP A 234 9.94 5.26 17.60
C TRP A 234 11.06 6.26 17.88
N TYR A 235 11.17 7.35 17.09
CA TYR A 235 12.12 8.42 17.36
C TYR A 235 11.82 9.13 18.68
N CYS A 236 10.57 9.48 18.96
CA CYS A 236 10.16 10.05 20.24
C CYS A 236 10.56 9.13 21.40
N ASP A 237 10.33 7.83 21.26
CA ASP A 237 10.71 6.84 22.29
C ASP A 237 12.22 6.74 22.46
N SER A 238 12.98 6.60 21.37
CA SER A 238 14.43 6.41 21.41
C SER A 238 15.21 7.60 21.98
N MET A 239 14.73 8.83 21.72
CA MET A 239 15.37 10.06 22.20
C MET A 239 14.96 10.47 23.61
N SER A 240 13.85 9.95 24.14
CA SER A 240 13.32 10.32 25.45
C SER A 240 13.86 9.45 26.56
N LYS A 241 14.10 10.07 27.72
CA LYS A 241 14.40 9.38 29.00
C LYS A 241 13.21 9.27 29.95
N GLY A 242 12.06 9.85 29.57
CA GLY A 242 10.86 9.83 30.42
C GLY A 242 9.70 10.61 29.85
N TYR A 243 9.85 11.90 29.59
CA TYR A 243 8.83 12.76 29.01
C TYR A 243 9.12 13.06 27.56
N ILE A 244 8.10 12.94 26.70
CA ILE A 244 8.13 13.42 25.32
C ILE A 244 7.80 14.91 25.37
N THR A 245 8.78 15.76 25.04
CA THR A 245 8.64 17.21 25.03
C THR A 245 8.32 17.72 23.61
N ASP A 246 7.74 18.92 23.50
CA ASP A 246 7.49 19.57 22.21
C ASP A 246 8.77 19.68 21.35
N TYR A 247 9.94 19.80 21.98
CA TYR A 247 11.22 19.76 21.27
C TYR A 247 11.48 18.39 20.63
N LEU A 248 11.32 17.33 21.39
CA LEU A 248 11.52 15.95 20.87
C LEU A 248 10.51 15.61 19.78
N VAL A 249 9.26 16.10 19.88
CA VAL A 249 8.25 15.94 18.84
C VAL A 249 8.71 16.58 17.53
N ARG A 250 9.20 17.82 17.57
CA ARG A 250 9.71 18.50 16.38
C ARG A 250 10.94 17.83 15.78
N GLU A 251 11.87 17.39 16.62
CA GLU A 251 13.06 16.65 16.18
C GLU A 251 12.69 15.32 15.52
N ALA A 252 11.79 14.55 16.14
CA ALA A 252 11.30 13.29 15.58
C ALA A 252 10.62 13.49 14.22
N MET A 253 9.77 14.51 14.08
CA MET A 253 9.16 14.87 12.80
C MET A 253 10.21 15.25 11.75
N SER A 254 11.21 16.04 12.15
CA SER A 254 12.32 16.42 11.25
C SER A 254 13.12 15.20 10.79
N MET A 255 13.36 14.21 11.67
CA MET A 255 14.03 12.97 11.31
C MET A 255 13.23 12.12 10.33
N VAL A 256 11.92 11.93 10.56
CA VAL A 256 11.04 11.21 9.61
C VAL A 256 11.04 11.91 8.26
N MET A 257 10.99 13.23 8.23
CA MET A 257 11.05 14.01 7.01
C MET A 257 12.40 13.87 6.31
N GLY A 258 13.51 13.95 7.05
CA GLY A 258 14.88 13.81 6.53
C GLY A 258 15.14 12.45 5.89
N LEU A 259 14.64 11.36 6.48
CA LEU A 259 14.73 10.01 5.91
C LEU A 259 14.09 9.89 4.52
N ASN A 260 13.04 10.68 4.27
CA ASN A 260 12.29 10.63 3.02
C ASN A 260 12.71 11.73 2.02
N GLU A 261 13.53 12.71 2.43
CA GLU A 261 13.87 13.88 1.64
C GLU A 261 14.52 13.54 0.30
N GLY A 262 15.47 12.60 0.27
CA GLY A 262 16.10 12.17 -0.98
C GLY A 262 15.13 11.53 -1.97
N ARG A 263 14.08 10.84 -1.49
CA ARG A 263 13.00 10.34 -2.32
C ARG A 263 12.15 11.49 -2.87
N PHE A 264 11.81 12.45 -2.03
CA PHE A 264 10.98 13.60 -2.40
C PHE A 264 11.68 14.52 -3.40
N MET A 265 12.98 14.72 -3.23
CA MET A 265 13.79 15.48 -4.20
C MET A 265 13.76 14.83 -5.59
N ARG A 266 14.00 13.50 -5.68
CA ARG A 266 13.90 12.78 -6.95
C ARG A 266 12.50 12.87 -7.57
N MET A 267 11.44 12.75 -6.76
CA MET A 267 10.08 12.94 -7.26
C MET A 267 9.88 14.32 -7.87
N MET A 268 10.43 15.38 -7.25
CA MET A 268 10.33 16.76 -7.80
C MET A 268 11.23 16.97 -9.02
N GLU A 269 12.42 16.35 -9.07
CA GLU A 269 13.32 16.40 -10.24
C GLU A 269 12.70 15.77 -11.48
N ASP A 270 11.92 14.70 -11.31
CA ASP A 270 11.19 14.02 -12.39
C ASP A 270 10.00 14.83 -12.94
N LEU A 271 9.67 15.97 -12.34
CA LEU A 271 8.57 16.83 -12.78
C LEU A 271 9.03 17.95 -13.70
N THR A 272 8.28 18.17 -14.78
CA THR A 272 8.41 19.37 -15.60
C THR A 272 7.93 20.61 -14.84
N ASP A 273 8.34 21.81 -15.25
CA ASP A 273 7.93 23.07 -14.60
C ASP A 273 6.42 23.25 -14.58
N TYR A 274 5.71 22.88 -15.65
CA TYR A 274 4.25 22.91 -15.66
C TYR A 274 3.62 21.90 -14.67
N GLN A 275 4.22 20.74 -14.48
CA GLN A 275 3.77 19.76 -13.48
C GLN A 275 4.01 20.29 -12.06
N LYS A 276 5.14 20.95 -11.81
CA LYS A 276 5.43 21.63 -10.53
C LYS A 276 4.46 22.76 -10.26
N SER A 277 4.14 23.57 -11.27
CA SER A 277 3.13 24.64 -11.16
C SER A 277 1.74 24.09 -10.81
N LEU A 278 1.32 23.00 -11.45
CA LEU A 278 0.02 22.36 -11.14
C LEU A 278 0.04 21.75 -9.73
N LEU A 279 1.13 21.09 -9.34
CA LEU A 279 1.30 20.55 -7.98
C LEU A 279 1.23 21.67 -6.95
N ARG A 280 1.85 22.84 -7.21
CA ARG A 280 1.77 24.01 -6.35
C ARG A 280 0.33 24.48 -6.17
N ALA A 281 -0.44 24.61 -7.25
CA ALA A 281 -1.85 24.96 -7.17
C ALA A 281 -2.65 23.99 -6.29
N ILE A 282 -2.38 22.69 -6.41
CA ILE A 282 -3.06 21.64 -5.61
C ILE A 282 -2.71 21.78 -4.12
N VAL A 283 -1.43 21.93 -3.76
CA VAL A 283 -1.01 22.01 -2.36
C VAL A 283 -1.42 23.33 -1.70
N GLU A 284 -1.65 24.39 -2.49
CA GLU A 284 -2.26 25.65 -2.05
C GLU A 284 -3.79 25.57 -1.93
N GLY A 285 -4.37 24.38 -2.20
CA GLY A 285 -5.80 24.09 -1.97
C GLY A 285 -6.73 24.47 -3.12
N LYS A 286 -6.19 24.76 -4.32
CA LYS A 286 -7.03 25.01 -5.51
C LYS A 286 -7.73 23.73 -5.94
N ARG A 287 -9.06 23.76 -6.03
CA ARG A 287 -9.87 22.60 -6.42
C ARG A 287 -10.29 22.64 -7.89
N LYS A 288 -10.65 23.80 -8.40
CA LYS A 288 -11.07 24.00 -9.79
C LYS A 288 -9.86 24.34 -10.68
N LEU A 289 -9.03 23.36 -10.95
CA LEU A 289 -7.74 23.54 -11.64
C LEU A 289 -7.85 24.07 -13.08
N CYS A 290 -9.01 23.93 -13.72
CA CYS A 290 -9.26 24.46 -15.07
C CYS A 290 -9.92 25.84 -15.07
N ALA A 291 -10.09 26.51 -13.91
CA ALA A 291 -10.62 27.85 -13.84
C ALA A 291 -9.61 28.85 -14.42
N ALA A 292 -10.10 29.91 -15.05
CA ALA A 292 -9.26 30.85 -15.79
C ALA A 292 -8.23 31.54 -14.89
N ASP A 293 -8.64 31.96 -13.68
CA ASP A 293 -7.79 32.53 -12.65
C ASP A 293 -6.66 31.58 -12.24
N VAL A 294 -6.93 30.29 -12.05
CA VAL A 294 -5.92 29.27 -11.69
C VAL A 294 -4.95 29.04 -12.85
N ILE A 295 -5.45 28.98 -14.09
CA ILE A 295 -4.59 28.83 -15.27
C ILE A 295 -3.63 30.00 -15.41
N GLU A 296 -4.11 31.23 -15.19
CA GLU A 296 -3.30 32.45 -15.26
C GLU A 296 -2.30 32.53 -14.11
N ASP A 297 -2.78 32.41 -12.86
CA ASP A 297 -1.95 32.55 -11.64
C ASP A 297 -0.78 31.56 -11.59
N TYR A 298 -0.97 30.34 -12.13
CA TYR A 298 0.06 29.28 -12.11
C TYR A 298 0.71 29.04 -13.48
N GLY A 299 0.41 29.84 -14.49
CA GLY A 299 1.01 29.74 -15.81
C GLY A 299 0.73 28.41 -16.53
N LEU A 300 -0.49 27.85 -16.38
CA LEU A 300 -0.81 26.51 -16.86
C LEU A 300 -1.23 26.45 -18.35
N ASN A 301 -1.17 27.55 -19.07
CA ASN A 301 -1.45 27.78 -20.47
C ASN A 301 -2.92 27.57 -20.88
N SER A 302 -3.53 26.41 -20.63
CA SER A 302 -4.89 26.10 -21.05
C SER A 302 -5.51 24.97 -20.26
N SER A 303 -6.84 24.87 -20.29
CA SER A 303 -7.59 23.76 -19.70
C SER A 303 -7.21 22.38 -20.29
N ALA A 304 -6.88 22.32 -21.59
CA ALA A 304 -6.40 21.11 -22.24
C ALA A 304 -5.04 20.69 -21.69
N ASN A 305 -4.14 21.64 -21.44
CA ASN A 305 -2.86 21.36 -20.82
C ASN A 305 -3.04 20.87 -19.36
N VAL A 306 -3.90 21.53 -18.57
CA VAL A 306 -4.21 21.12 -17.19
C VAL A 306 -4.67 19.67 -17.16
N LYS A 307 -5.53 19.24 -18.09
CA LYS A 307 -5.98 17.84 -18.18
C LYS A 307 -4.82 16.87 -18.38
N ARG A 308 -3.90 17.17 -19.32
CA ARG A 308 -2.69 16.36 -19.57
C ARG A 308 -1.76 16.30 -18.35
N LEU A 309 -1.59 17.43 -17.66
CA LEU A 309 -0.76 17.52 -16.46
C LEU A 309 -1.36 16.68 -15.31
N LYS A 310 -2.69 16.74 -15.11
CA LYS A 310 -3.41 15.89 -14.15
C LYS A 310 -3.14 14.41 -14.43
N GLU A 311 -3.35 13.97 -15.67
CA GLU A 311 -3.09 12.58 -16.08
C GLU A 311 -1.63 12.17 -15.86
N ALA A 312 -0.68 13.06 -16.14
CA ALA A 312 0.74 12.80 -15.93
C ALA A 312 1.10 12.66 -14.46
N LEU A 313 0.59 13.55 -13.58
CA LEU A 313 0.80 13.47 -12.14
C LEU A 313 0.13 12.24 -11.51
N CYS A 314 -1.04 11.82 -12.02
CA CYS A 314 -1.69 10.57 -11.62
C CYS A 314 -0.86 9.35 -12.01
N ARG A 315 -0.33 9.29 -13.25
CA ARG A 315 0.55 8.18 -13.66
C ARG A 315 1.83 8.09 -12.83
N LYS A 316 2.33 9.22 -12.35
CA LYS A 316 3.48 9.30 -11.43
C LYS A 316 3.12 9.02 -9.97
N GLU A 317 1.86 8.70 -9.66
CA GLU A 317 1.33 8.45 -8.30
C GLU A 317 1.57 9.63 -7.33
N ILE A 318 1.68 10.85 -7.84
CA ILE A 318 1.87 12.05 -7.03
C ILE A 318 0.55 12.59 -6.52
N ILE A 319 -0.47 12.56 -7.38
CA ILE A 319 -1.83 12.98 -7.03
C ILE A 319 -2.84 11.85 -7.28
N THR A 320 -3.94 11.94 -6.56
CA THR A 320 -5.15 11.14 -6.79
C THR A 320 -6.37 12.05 -6.69
N PHE A 321 -7.54 11.52 -7.02
CA PHE A 321 -8.81 12.23 -6.91
C PHE A 321 -9.72 11.54 -5.91
N ASP A 322 -10.35 12.32 -5.04
CA ASP A 322 -11.35 11.80 -4.13
C ASP A 322 -12.69 11.50 -4.85
N SER A 323 -13.69 11.04 -4.10
CA SER A 323 -15.03 10.73 -4.62
C SER A 323 -15.79 11.95 -5.18
N LYS A 324 -15.30 13.17 -4.91
CA LYS A 324 -15.85 14.44 -5.41
C LYS A 324 -15.01 15.03 -6.54
N ASP A 325 -14.12 14.25 -7.13
CA ASP A 325 -13.15 14.65 -8.16
C ASP A 325 -12.24 15.82 -7.72
N ALA A 326 -12.01 15.96 -6.41
CA ALA A 326 -11.07 16.93 -5.89
C ALA A 326 -9.65 16.33 -5.88
N PRO A 327 -8.64 17.06 -6.42
CA PRO A 327 -7.27 16.60 -6.43
C PRO A 327 -6.68 16.64 -5.02
N ARG A 328 -5.86 15.63 -4.68
CA ARG A 328 -5.11 15.57 -3.44
C ARG A 328 -3.76 14.91 -3.67
N VAL A 329 -2.76 15.33 -2.96
CA VAL A 329 -1.46 14.68 -2.97
C VAL A 329 -1.59 13.34 -2.28
N GLN A 330 -1.00 12.30 -2.88
CA GLN A 330 -1.19 10.93 -2.43
C GLN A 330 -0.40 10.60 -1.16
N ASP A 331 0.81 11.16 -1.05
CA ASP A 331 1.66 10.99 0.12
C ASP A 331 1.58 12.22 1.03
N PRO A 332 1.02 12.11 2.26
CA PRO A 332 0.85 13.25 3.16
C PRO A 332 2.19 13.83 3.64
N LEU A 333 3.22 13.01 3.80
CA LEU A 333 4.53 13.51 4.20
C LEU A 333 5.20 14.27 3.05
N PHE A 334 5.04 13.79 1.80
CA PHE A 334 5.47 14.54 0.62
C PHE A 334 4.71 15.86 0.49
N GLU A 335 3.40 15.86 0.71
CA GLU A 335 2.61 17.09 0.70
C GLU A 335 3.12 18.11 1.73
N HIS A 336 3.37 17.64 2.96
CA HIS A 336 3.90 18.47 4.03
C HIS A 336 5.29 19.01 3.69
N TRP A 337 6.18 18.16 3.15
CA TRP A 337 7.53 18.55 2.74
C TRP A 337 7.51 19.55 1.59
N VAL A 338 6.70 19.32 0.56
CA VAL A 338 6.56 20.23 -0.59
C VAL A 338 6.06 21.62 -0.15
N LYS A 339 5.07 21.66 0.75
CA LYS A 339 4.56 22.90 1.31
C LYS A 339 5.62 23.63 2.10
N SER A 340 6.23 22.97 3.07
CA SER A 340 7.08 23.62 4.07
C SER A 340 8.51 23.88 3.60
N ARG A 341 9.10 22.99 2.78
CA ARG A 341 10.53 23.08 2.39
C ARG A 341 10.75 23.45 0.93
N TYR A 342 9.91 22.96 0.01
CA TYR A 342 10.14 23.21 -1.41
C TYR A 342 9.51 24.51 -1.90
N PHE A 343 8.21 24.70 -1.66
CA PHE A 343 7.51 25.93 -2.07
C PHE A 343 7.49 27.03 -0.98
N ASN A 344 7.90 26.72 0.26
CA ASN A 344 7.88 27.65 1.40
C ASN A 344 6.50 28.30 1.61
N ILE A 345 5.44 27.52 1.47
CA ILE A 345 4.06 27.94 1.70
C ILE A 345 3.82 27.94 3.22
N ARG A 346 3.41 29.08 3.76
CA ARG A 346 3.10 29.26 5.19
C ARG A 346 1.68 28.87 5.54
#